data_cb664b9f968dbfb095729e5bddcf6891
#
_entry.id   cb664b9f968dbfb095729e5bddcf6891
#
_cell.length_a   1.000
_cell.length_b   1.000
_cell.length_c   1.000
_cell.angle_alpha   90.00
_cell.angle_beta   90.00
_cell.angle_gamma   90.00
#
_symmetry.space_group_name_H-M   'P 1'
#
loop_
_entity.id
_entity.type
_entity.pdbx_description
1 polymer ?
#
loop_
_entity_poly.entity_id
_entity_poly.type
_entity_poly.pdbx_seq_one_letter_code
_entity_poly.pdbx_strand_id
1 'polypeptide(L)'
;SNDLSPKVEGRTIYYHIAEDNGEVLDEGVQGYSLIFKGNGVEELTRKFEEETGLEGIIVCNRSPLNGKLYPLRLQLPPNTVTMRVVLVLPMSS
;
A
#
# COMPACT_ATOMS: atom_id res chain seq x y z
N SER A 1 -27.26 -19.41 2.96
CA SER A 1 -26.77 -19.44 2.84
C SER A 1 -25.97 -19.63 2.83
N ASN A 2 -26.06 -19.78 2.99
CA ASN A 2 -25.43 -19.95 2.94
C ASN A 2 -24.45 -19.66 2.79
N ASP A 3 -24.00 -19.63 3.34
CA ASP A 3 -23.12 -19.25 3.19
C ASP A 3 -22.34 -19.37 2.49
N LEU A 4 -22.40 -19.40 2.65
CA LEU A 4 -21.80 -19.38 1.36
C LEU A 4 -21.53 -18.02 0.87
N SER A 5 -21.52 -17.10 1.67
CA SER A 5 -21.05 -15.81 1.27
C SER A 5 -19.64 -16.01 0.80
N PRO A 6 -19.31 -15.56 -0.41
CA PRO A 6 -17.96 -15.63 -0.86
C PRO A 6 -17.09 -14.94 0.16
N LYS A 7 -16.06 -15.59 0.52
CA LYS A 7 -15.12 -14.94 1.39
C LYS A 7 -14.64 -13.70 0.70
N VAL A 8 -14.55 -12.64 1.45
CA VAL A 8 -13.98 -11.44 0.92
C VAL A 8 -12.56 -11.78 0.54
N GLU A 9 -12.29 -11.79 -0.73
CA GLU A 9 -10.97 -12.18 -1.20
C GLU A 9 -10.09 -10.99 -1.34
N GLY A 10 -10.20 -10.06 -0.47
CA GLY A 10 -9.34 -8.92 -0.49
C GLY A 10 -8.51 -8.87 0.76
N ARG A 11 -7.48 -8.08 0.72
CA ARG A 11 -6.70 -7.78 1.90
C ARG A 11 -6.86 -6.33 2.24
N THR A 12 -6.80 -6.02 3.52
CA THR A 12 -6.86 -4.64 3.98
C THR A 12 -5.44 -4.09 3.98
N ILE A 13 -5.25 -2.97 3.30
CA ILE A 13 -3.93 -2.35 3.22
C ILE A 13 -4.02 -0.99 3.87
N TYR A 14 -3.25 -0.81 4.93
CA TYR A 14 -3.11 0.48 5.59
C TYR A 14 -1.92 1.19 4.99
N TYR A 15 -2.05 2.48 4.75
CA TYR A 15 -0.99 3.19 4.07
C TYR A 15 -0.84 4.61 4.60
N HIS A 16 0.36 5.10 4.49
CA HIS A 16 0.68 6.52 4.69
C HIS A 16 1.32 7.03 3.42
N ILE A 17 1.30 8.33 3.26
CA ILE A 17 1.89 8.99 2.11
C ILE A 17 3.17 9.68 2.55
N ALA A 18 4.24 9.49 1.80
CA ALA A 18 5.54 10.06 2.14
C ALA A 18 6.12 10.78 0.95
N GLU A 19 6.99 11.75 1.23
CA GLU A 19 7.72 12.44 0.19
C GLU A 19 8.84 11.56 -0.34
N ASP A 20 9.51 12.04 -1.39
CA ASP A 20 10.57 11.26 -2.04
C ASP A 20 11.74 10.99 -1.10
N ASN A 21 11.89 11.78 -0.04
CA ASN A 21 12.93 11.54 0.95
C ASN A 21 12.50 10.56 2.02
N GLY A 22 11.29 10.02 1.92
CA GLY A 22 10.80 9.05 2.88
C GLY A 22 10.11 9.64 4.09
N GLU A 23 9.99 10.95 4.16
CA GLU A 23 9.29 11.58 5.28
C GLU A 23 7.78 11.40 5.10
N VAL A 24 7.13 10.86 6.12
CA VAL A 24 5.70 10.61 6.07
C VAL A 24 4.96 11.91 6.31
N LEU A 25 4.12 12.29 5.35
CA LEU A 25 3.43 13.57 5.40
C LEU A 25 2.35 13.62 6.46
N ASP A 26 1.77 12.48 6.78
CA ASP A 26 0.68 12.39 7.74
C ASP A 26 1.12 11.69 9.01
N GLU A 27 2.36 11.90 9.39
CA GLU A 27 2.89 11.31 10.61
C GLU A 27 2.09 11.80 11.81
N GLY A 28 1.75 10.88 12.70
CA GLY A 28 0.94 11.21 13.85
C GLY A 28 -0.54 11.07 13.62
N VAL A 29 -0.96 10.89 12.39
CA VAL A 29 -2.34 10.66 12.04
C VAL A 29 -2.52 9.19 11.78
N GLN A 30 -3.66 8.65 12.18
CA GLN A 30 -3.98 7.28 11.83
C GLN A 30 -4.01 7.16 10.31
N GLY A 31 -3.34 6.15 9.78
CA GLY A 31 -3.22 6.02 8.33
C GLY A 31 -4.54 5.71 7.66
N TYR A 32 -4.49 5.72 6.35
CA TYR A 32 -5.65 5.38 5.53
C TYR A 32 -5.67 3.88 5.27
N SER A 33 -6.79 3.39 4.78
CA SER A 33 -6.89 1.97 4.44
C SER A 33 -7.71 1.81 3.18
N LEU A 34 -7.44 0.72 2.48
CA LEU A 34 -8.30 0.29 1.38
C LEU A 34 -8.27 -1.23 1.31
N ILE A 35 -9.24 -1.78 0.59
CA ILE A 35 -9.30 -3.22 0.38
C ILE A 35 -8.89 -3.49 -1.05
N PHE A 36 -7.93 -4.38 -1.21
CA PHE A 36 -7.38 -4.70 -2.52
C PHE A 36 -7.53 -6.19 -2.79
N LYS A 37 -8.03 -6.50 -3.97
CA LYS A 37 -8.13 -7.87 -4.45
C LYS A 37 -7.07 -8.06 -5.52
N GLY A 38 -6.27 -9.10 -5.37
CA GLY A 38 -5.22 -9.38 -6.32
C GLY A 38 -3.88 -9.49 -5.64
N ASN A 39 -2.86 -9.76 -6.45
CA ASN A 39 -1.52 -10.02 -5.92
C ASN A 39 -0.46 -9.16 -6.58
N GLY A 40 -0.78 -8.44 -7.63
CA GLY A 40 0.23 -7.70 -8.38
C GLY A 40 0.50 -6.34 -7.79
N VAL A 41 1.79 -6.02 -7.68
CA VAL A 41 2.18 -4.71 -7.16
C VAL A 41 1.79 -3.61 -8.16
N GLU A 42 1.88 -3.90 -9.45
CA GLU A 42 1.50 -2.91 -10.45
C GLU A 42 0.02 -2.57 -10.36
N GLU A 43 -0.81 -3.59 -10.18
CA GLU A 43 -2.24 -3.35 -10.02
C GLU A 43 -2.53 -2.57 -8.75
N LEU A 44 -1.82 -2.90 -7.68
CA LEU A 44 -1.98 -2.19 -6.42
C LEU A 44 -1.58 -0.73 -6.55
N THR A 45 -0.49 -0.48 -7.26
CA THR A 45 -0.03 0.89 -7.47
C THR A 45 -1.11 1.70 -8.19
N ARG A 46 -1.72 1.13 -9.23
CA ARG A 46 -2.80 1.82 -9.92
C ARG A 46 -3.99 2.07 -9.02
N LYS A 47 -4.32 1.10 -8.17
CA LYS A 47 -5.43 1.28 -7.24
C LYS A 47 -5.16 2.44 -6.30
N PHE A 48 -3.94 2.55 -5.80
CA PHE A 48 -3.58 3.68 -4.95
C PHE A 48 -3.64 5.00 -5.71
N GLU A 49 -3.21 4.99 -6.96
CA GLU A 49 -3.28 6.21 -7.76
C GLU A 49 -4.72 6.66 -7.96
N GLU A 50 -5.62 5.71 -8.17
CA GLU A 50 -7.03 6.04 -8.27
C GLU A 50 -7.60 6.58 -6.98
N GLU A 51 -7.23 5.95 -5.86
CA GLU A 51 -7.78 6.34 -4.57
C GLU A 51 -7.25 7.69 -4.10
N THR A 52 -6.00 7.96 -4.37
CA THR A 52 -5.35 9.17 -3.85
C THR A 52 -5.31 10.31 -4.85
N GLY A 53 -5.50 10.02 -6.13
CA GLY A 53 -5.35 11.04 -7.16
C GLY A 53 -3.91 11.39 -7.46
N LEU A 54 -2.96 10.64 -6.92
CA LEU A 54 -1.55 10.89 -7.14
C LEU A 54 -1.05 10.02 -8.28
N GLU A 55 0.00 10.47 -8.95
CA GLU A 55 0.58 9.73 -10.06
C GLU A 55 2.05 9.50 -9.80
N GLY A 56 2.55 8.37 -10.32
CA GLY A 56 3.96 8.07 -10.22
C GLY A 56 4.43 7.67 -8.85
N ILE A 57 3.50 7.23 -8.00
CA ILE A 57 3.88 6.82 -6.65
C ILE A 57 4.57 5.47 -6.68
N ILE A 58 5.37 5.24 -5.65
CA ILE A 58 6.03 3.96 -5.43
C ILE A 58 5.51 3.37 -4.14
N VAL A 59 5.01 2.15 -4.22
CA VAL A 59 4.49 1.45 -3.04
C VAL A 59 5.65 0.76 -2.34
N CYS A 60 5.88 1.13 -1.09
CA CYS A 60 7.02 0.62 -0.34
C CYS A 60 6.56 -0.02 0.95
N ASN A 61 7.38 -0.90 1.48
CA ASN A 61 7.18 -1.37 2.84
C ASN A 61 8.38 -0.92 3.68
N ARG A 62 8.12 -0.74 4.96
CA ARG A 62 9.15 -0.32 5.89
C ARG A 62 9.75 -1.54 6.56
N SER A 63 11.07 -1.66 6.49
CA SER A 63 11.75 -2.78 7.11
C SER A 63 11.70 -2.64 8.62
N PRO A 64 11.30 -3.69 9.35
CA PRO A 64 11.35 -3.63 10.80
C PRO A 64 12.75 -3.65 11.35
N LEU A 65 13.73 -4.00 10.53
CA LEU A 65 15.12 -4.11 11.01
C LEU A 65 15.79 -2.76 11.07
N ASN A 66 15.52 -1.88 10.12
CA ASN A 66 16.24 -0.61 10.06
C ASN A 66 15.33 0.58 9.78
N GLY A 67 14.02 0.37 9.65
CA GLY A 67 13.09 1.46 9.42
C GLY A 67 13.14 2.05 8.03
N LYS A 68 13.93 1.50 7.13
CA LYS A 68 14.04 2.03 5.79
C LYS A 68 12.91 1.52 4.91
N LEU A 69 12.63 2.28 3.85
CA LEU A 69 11.58 1.92 2.91
C LEU A 69 12.18 1.19 1.73
N TYR A 70 11.54 0.11 1.34
CA TYR A 70 11.96 -0.69 0.20
C TYR A 70 10.76 -0.86 -0.73
N PRO A 71 10.93 -0.62 -2.03
CA PRO A 71 9.82 -0.80 -2.96
C PRO A 71 9.36 -2.25 -2.98
N LEU A 72 8.06 -2.43 -3.05
CA LEU A 72 7.52 -3.76 -3.27
C LEU A 72 7.84 -4.21 -4.67
N ARG A 73 8.02 -5.50 -4.82
CA ARG A 73 8.39 -6.06 -6.12
C ARG A 73 7.14 -6.59 -6.81
N LEU A 74 7.31 -7.55 -7.67
CA LEU A 74 6.29 -7.96 -8.63
C LEU A 74 4.99 -8.43 -8.01
N GLN A 75 5.05 -9.09 -6.87
CA GLN A 75 3.87 -9.67 -6.28
C GLN A 75 3.83 -9.40 -4.79
N LEU A 76 2.61 -9.36 -4.27
CA LEU A 76 2.41 -9.20 -2.85
C LEU A 76 2.59 -10.53 -2.15
N PRO A 77 2.94 -10.50 -0.85
CA PRO A 77 3.04 -11.75 -0.10
C PRO A 77 1.71 -12.47 -0.09
N PRO A 78 1.71 -13.79 -0.24
CA PRO A 78 0.47 -14.55 -0.15
C PRO A 78 0.01 -14.67 1.30
N ASN A 79 -1.25 -15.00 1.48
CA ASN A 79 -1.81 -15.32 2.79
C ASN A 79 -1.73 -14.18 3.80
N THR A 80 -1.61 -12.95 3.30
CA THR A 80 -1.62 -11.79 4.19
C THR A 80 -2.96 -11.11 4.08
N VAL A 81 -3.67 -11.00 5.19
CA VAL A 81 -4.97 -10.35 5.18
C VAL A 81 -4.88 -8.87 5.51
N THR A 82 -3.80 -8.46 6.10
CA THR A 82 -3.57 -7.06 6.45
C THR A 82 -2.13 -6.70 6.12
N MET A 83 -1.95 -5.58 5.46
CA MET A 83 -0.61 -5.09 5.10
C MET A 83 -0.50 -3.63 5.48
N ARG A 84 0.73 -3.19 5.67
CA ARG A 84 1.02 -1.77 5.89
C ARG A 84 2.08 -1.35 4.89
N VAL A 85 1.81 -0.28 4.19
CA VAL A 85 2.72 0.21 3.15
C VAL A 85 2.87 1.71 3.27
N VAL A 86 3.87 2.23 2.59
CA VAL A 86 4.09 3.67 2.49
C VAL A 86 4.14 4.01 1.00
N LEU A 87 3.33 4.99 0.62
CA LEU A 87 3.30 5.45 -0.77
C LEU A 87 4.27 6.61 -0.88
N VAL A 88 5.33 6.41 -1.64
CA VAL A 88 6.36 7.43 -1.78
C VAL A 88 6.04 8.25 -3.02
N LEU A 89 5.97 9.56 -2.85
CA LEU A 89 5.67 10.48 -3.94
C LEU A 89 6.87 10.57 -4.87
N PRO A 90 6.61 10.86 -6.16
CA PRO A 90 7.71 11.04 -7.09
C PRO A 90 8.49 12.30 -6.76
N MET A 91 9.73 12.32 -7.20
CA MET A 91 10.54 13.51 -7.06
C MET A 91 9.87 14.66 -7.79
N SER A 92 9.73 15.77 -7.11
CA SER A 92 9.25 16.93 -7.80
C SER A 92 10.42 17.56 -8.57
N SER A 93 10.16 17.87 -9.78
CA SER A 93 11.19 18.45 -10.63
C SER A 93 11.12 19.97 -10.61
#